data_0d0b2aff30efd7ac83f1d814e31ba759
#
_entry.id   0d0b2aff30efd7ac83f1d814e31ba759
#
_cell.length_a   1.000
_cell.length_b   1.000
_cell.length_c   1.000
_cell.angle_alpha   90.00
_cell.angle_beta   90.00
_cell.angle_gamma   90.00
#
_symmetry.space_group_name_H-M   'P 1'
#
loop_
_entity.id
_entity.type
_entity.pdbx_description
1 polymer ?
#
loop_
_entity_poly.entity_id
_entity_poly.type
_entity_poly.pdbx_seq_one_letter_code
_entity_poly.pdbx_strand_id
1 'polypeptide(L)'
;MSRVPGIAVKTIGAVAAGMLSMGAVSAFAASPSPTPTPTSSATDTSTPTDRHSDRRTIARAVLDSEADVLGIPTVALVKDLEQGLTVSELARAEGLTKSRFTTRLAIRLTLRLDTLVDHHMITAPHAETALRWIASGHIPFWDGAQRLK
;
A
#
# COMPACT_ATOMS: atom_id res chain seq x y z
N MET A 1 -17.16 13.10 40.16
CA MET A 1 -16.17 12.08 40.61
C MET A 1 -15.80 11.23 39.39
N SER A 2 -14.80 11.64 38.64
CA SER A 2 -14.40 11.01 37.37
C SER A 2 -13.16 10.16 37.62
N ARG A 3 -13.29 8.86 37.39
CA ARG A 3 -12.15 7.93 37.43
C ARG A 3 -11.59 7.78 36.03
N VAL A 4 -10.34 8.16 35.84
CA VAL A 4 -9.53 7.92 34.65
C VAL A 4 -8.81 6.57 34.85
N PRO A 5 -8.94 5.57 33.97
CA PRO A 5 -8.10 4.39 34.02
C PRO A 5 -6.77 4.65 33.30
N GLY A 6 -5.70 4.30 34.00
CA GLY A 6 -4.32 4.53 33.59
C GLY A 6 -3.92 3.70 32.36
N ILE A 7 -3.16 4.33 31.50
CA ILE A 7 -2.51 3.74 30.33
C ILE A 7 -1.21 3.08 30.80
N ALA A 8 -1.14 1.76 30.70
CA ALA A 8 0.10 1.01 30.92
C ALA A 8 1.00 1.14 29.68
N VAL A 9 2.11 1.84 29.86
CA VAL A 9 3.21 1.93 28.89
C VAL A 9 3.98 0.61 28.92
N LYS A 10 3.93 -0.14 27.84
CA LYS A 10 4.73 -1.34 27.67
C LYS A 10 5.94 -1.04 26.81
N THR A 11 7.05 -0.79 27.48
CA THR A 11 8.39 -0.67 26.89
C THR A 11 8.87 -2.05 26.44
N ILE A 12 9.23 -2.22 25.19
CA ILE A 12 9.95 -3.42 24.72
C ILE A 12 11.24 -2.97 24.07
N GLY A 13 12.31 -3.55 24.63
CA GLY A 13 13.68 -3.23 24.45
C GLY A 13 14.29 -3.57 23.10
N ALA A 14 15.41 -2.94 22.88
CA ALA A 14 16.38 -3.12 21.82
C ALA A 14 17.07 -4.49 21.89
N VAL A 15 17.30 -5.10 20.75
CA VAL A 15 18.40 -6.06 20.56
C VAL A 15 19.12 -5.72 19.26
N ALA A 16 20.33 -5.22 19.44
CA ALA A 16 21.34 -5.13 18.41
C ALA A 16 22.09 -6.46 18.36
N ALA A 17 22.33 -6.99 17.19
CA ALA A 17 23.45 -7.92 16.96
C ALA A 17 23.86 -7.84 15.50
N GLY A 18 25.06 -7.33 15.33
CA GLY A 18 25.83 -7.31 14.12
C GLY A 18 26.39 -8.67 13.74
N MET A 19 26.71 -8.81 12.47
CA MET A 19 27.82 -9.66 12.01
C MET A 19 28.35 -9.13 10.69
N LEU A 20 29.57 -8.64 10.77
CA LEU A 20 30.49 -8.45 9.66
C LEU A 20 30.87 -9.84 9.10
N SER A 21 30.81 -10.01 7.80
CA SER A 21 31.48 -11.08 7.09
C SER A 21 32.22 -10.51 5.90
N MET A 22 33.55 -10.39 6.05
CA MET A 22 34.49 -10.20 4.98
C MET A 22 34.71 -11.56 4.29
N GLY A 23 34.73 -11.62 2.97
CA GLY A 23 35.04 -12.77 2.17
C GLY A 23 35.43 -12.37 0.76
N ALA A 24 36.71 -12.13 0.57
CA ALA A 24 37.69 -12.61 -0.37
C ALA A 24 37.34 -12.66 -1.87
N VAL A 25 38.18 -11.92 -2.57
CA VAL A 25 38.48 -11.88 -4.00
C VAL A 25 38.66 -13.26 -4.65
N SER A 26 38.08 -13.42 -5.84
CA SER A 26 38.62 -14.31 -6.87
C SER A 26 38.42 -13.70 -8.26
N ALA A 27 39.50 -13.31 -8.85
CA ALA A 27 39.59 -12.97 -10.25
C ALA A 27 39.43 -14.24 -11.10
N PHE A 28 38.51 -14.23 -12.06
CA PHE A 28 38.52 -15.16 -13.18
C PHE A 28 38.19 -14.49 -14.49
N ALA A 29 39.01 -14.85 -15.43
CA ALA A 29 39.26 -14.42 -16.77
C ALA A 29 38.04 -14.25 -17.69
N ALA A 30 38.25 -13.40 -18.67
CA ALA A 30 37.47 -13.12 -19.85
C ALA A 30 36.86 -14.36 -20.54
N SER A 31 35.62 -14.27 -20.90
CA SER A 31 35.00 -15.07 -21.97
C SER A 31 33.71 -14.41 -22.49
N PRO A 32 33.29 -14.74 -23.69
CA PRO A 32 32.80 -13.80 -24.70
C PRO A 32 31.39 -13.31 -24.46
N SER A 33 31.12 -12.12 -24.93
CA SER A 33 29.81 -11.45 -24.97
C SER A 33 28.68 -12.39 -25.38
N PRO A 34 27.66 -12.58 -24.56
CA PRO A 34 26.38 -13.05 -25.08
C PRO A 34 25.73 -11.90 -25.82
N THR A 35 25.44 -12.11 -27.08
CA THR A 35 24.54 -11.35 -27.92
C THR A 35 23.28 -10.98 -27.11
N PRO A 36 22.86 -9.70 -27.09
CA PRO A 36 21.59 -9.36 -26.46
C PRO A 36 20.47 -10.03 -27.24
N THR A 37 19.96 -11.12 -26.70
CA THR A 37 18.69 -11.67 -27.11
C THR A 37 17.64 -10.56 -26.92
N PRO A 38 16.85 -10.21 -27.95
CA PRO A 38 15.76 -9.25 -27.76
C PRO A 38 14.85 -9.81 -26.68
N THR A 39 14.87 -9.15 -25.53
CA THR A 39 13.88 -9.37 -24.48
C THR A 39 12.55 -9.07 -25.13
N SER A 40 11.79 -10.12 -25.42
CA SER A 40 10.39 -10.02 -25.82
C SER A 40 9.71 -9.21 -24.73
N SER A 41 9.39 -7.97 -25.04
CA SER A 41 8.43 -7.20 -24.27
C SER A 41 7.19 -8.06 -24.18
N ALA A 42 6.95 -8.65 -23.01
CA ALA A 42 5.67 -9.30 -22.74
C ALA A 42 4.61 -8.21 -22.94
N THR A 43 4.00 -8.22 -24.10
CA THR A 43 2.84 -7.42 -24.39
C THR A 43 1.77 -7.87 -23.40
N ASP A 44 1.45 -6.99 -22.49
CA ASP A 44 0.43 -7.19 -21.47
C ASP A 44 -0.92 -7.35 -22.17
N THR A 45 -1.23 -8.60 -22.52
CA THR A 45 -2.46 -8.99 -23.24
C THR A 45 -3.60 -9.16 -22.23
N SER A 46 -3.69 -8.22 -21.27
CA SER A 46 -4.83 -8.16 -20.37
C SER A 46 -6.04 -7.71 -21.16
N THR A 47 -7.06 -8.56 -21.23
CA THR A 47 -8.34 -8.22 -21.87
C THR A 47 -8.98 -7.01 -21.17
N PRO A 48 -9.77 -6.19 -21.87
CA PRO A 48 -10.44 -5.03 -21.27
C PRO A 48 -11.31 -5.41 -20.06
N THR A 49 -11.88 -6.61 -20.05
CA THR A 49 -12.69 -7.14 -18.95
C THR A 49 -11.86 -7.34 -17.68
N ASP A 50 -10.64 -7.86 -17.81
CA ASP A 50 -9.74 -8.10 -16.66
C ASP A 50 -9.32 -6.79 -16.01
N ARG A 51 -9.04 -5.76 -16.80
CA ARG A 51 -8.68 -4.43 -16.28
C ARG A 51 -9.78 -3.78 -15.46
N HIS A 52 -11.06 -3.98 -15.82
CA HIS A 52 -12.18 -3.45 -15.03
C HIS A 52 -12.37 -4.20 -13.72
N SER A 53 -12.18 -5.53 -13.74
CA SER A 53 -12.22 -6.37 -12.56
C SER A 53 -11.13 -5.97 -11.56
N ASP A 54 -9.88 -5.89 -12.02
CA ASP A 54 -8.72 -5.50 -11.22
C ASP A 54 -8.92 -4.13 -10.56
N ARG A 55 -9.39 -3.14 -11.33
CA ARG A 55 -9.65 -1.79 -10.79
C ARG A 55 -10.64 -1.78 -9.64
N ARG A 56 -11.74 -2.53 -9.75
CA ARG A 56 -12.74 -2.62 -8.67
C ARG A 56 -12.18 -3.30 -7.45
N THR A 57 -11.43 -4.39 -7.65
CA THR A 57 -10.78 -5.15 -6.58
C THR A 57 -9.75 -4.29 -5.85
N ILE A 58 -8.90 -3.57 -6.59
CA ILE A 58 -7.91 -2.64 -6.04
C ILE A 58 -8.61 -1.49 -5.31
N ALA A 59 -9.63 -0.88 -5.89
CA ALA A 59 -10.36 0.22 -5.25
C ALA A 59 -10.97 -0.20 -3.90
N ARG A 60 -11.51 -1.42 -3.83
CA ARG A 60 -12.02 -1.98 -2.58
C ARG A 60 -10.89 -2.22 -1.57
N ALA A 61 -9.76 -2.79 -2.02
CA ALA A 61 -8.60 -3.02 -1.17
C ALA A 61 -8.04 -1.71 -0.59
N VAL A 62 -8.01 -0.64 -1.38
CA VAL A 62 -7.60 0.70 -0.92
C VAL A 62 -8.56 1.20 0.15
N LEU A 63 -9.88 1.18 -0.12
CA LEU A 63 -10.90 1.64 0.82
C LEU A 63 -10.87 0.88 2.15
N ASP A 64 -10.73 -0.45 2.09
CA ASP A 64 -10.57 -1.29 3.28
C ASP A 64 -9.29 -0.95 4.06
N SER A 65 -8.19 -0.64 3.35
CA SER A 65 -6.93 -0.26 3.97
C SER A 65 -6.97 1.14 4.59
N GLU A 66 -7.72 2.07 3.99
CA GLU A 66 -7.98 3.41 4.57
C GLU A 66 -8.78 3.28 5.87
N ALA A 67 -9.82 2.46 5.88
CA ALA A 67 -10.63 2.17 7.06
C ALA A 67 -9.78 1.56 8.19
N ASP A 68 -8.91 0.59 7.86
CA ASP A 68 -7.97 -0.02 8.81
C ASP A 68 -7.00 0.99 9.43
N VAL A 69 -6.50 1.95 8.62
CA VAL A 69 -5.59 3.01 9.11
C VAL A 69 -6.32 3.98 10.02
N LEU A 70 -7.59 4.28 9.76
CA LEU A 70 -8.46 5.11 10.57
C LEU A 70 -9.01 4.38 11.80
N GLY A 71 -8.88 3.06 11.87
CA GLY A 71 -9.42 2.26 12.97
C GLY A 71 -10.95 2.17 12.99
N ILE A 72 -11.60 2.36 11.84
CA ILE A 72 -13.05 2.31 11.67
C ILE A 72 -13.45 1.19 10.70
N PRO A 73 -14.67 0.65 10.80
CA PRO A 73 -15.17 -0.32 9.82
C PRO A 73 -15.30 0.33 8.43
N THR A 74 -15.02 -0.42 7.36
CA THR A 74 -15.16 0.07 5.97
C THR A 74 -16.57 0.63 5.69
N VAL A 75 -17.61 0.01 6.26
CA VAL A 75 -19.01 0.49 6.11
C VAL A 75 -19.19 1.87 6.73
N ALA A 76 -18.55 2.14 7.87
CA ALA A 76 -18.60 3.46 8.49
C ALA A 76 -17.87 4.50 7.64
N LEU A 77 -16.69 4.16 7.12
CA LEU A 77 -15.96 5.04 6.20
C LEU A 77 -16.79 5.41 4.97
N VAL A 78 -17.42 4.42 4.33
CA VAL A 78 -18.30 4.66 3.17
C VAL A 78 -19.42 5.62 3.52
N LYS A 79 -20.10 5.39 4.64
CA LYS A 79 -21.17 6.23 5.12
C LYS A 79 -20.71 7.67 5.38
N ASP A 80 -19.56 7.85 5.99
CA ASP A 80 -18.99 9.17 6.28
C ASP A 80 -18.65 9.91 4.97
N LEU A 81 -18.07 9.20 3.99
CA LEU A 81 -17.80 9.75 2.66
C LEU A 81 -19.10 10.13 1.91
N GLU A 82 -20.17 9.33 2.03
CA GLU A 82 -21.48 9.63 1.47
C GLU A 82 -22.12 10.88 2.12
N GLN A 83 -21.82 11.16 3.38
CA GLN A 83 -22.22 12.36 4.10
C GLN A 83 -21.38 13.59 3.72
N GLY A 84 -20.37 13.42 2.89
CA GLY A 84 -19.49 14.48 2.40
C GLY A 84 -18.26 14.73 3.26
N LEU A 85 -18.01 13.89 4.27
CA LEU A 85 -16.75 13.90 5.02
C LEU A 85 -15.60 13.46 4.11
N THR A 86 -14.41 13.93 4.42
CA THR A 86 -13.20 13.60 3.67
C THR A 86 -12.31 12.69 4.49
N VAL A 87 -11.47 11.88 3.81
CA VAL A 87 -10.46 11.06 4.49
C VAL A 87 -9.50 11.95 5.29
N SER A 88 -9.21 13.17 4.83
CA SER A 88 -8.35 14.13 5.53
C SER A 88 -8.96 14.62 6.85
N GLU A 89 -10.27 14.81 6.93
CA GLU A 89 -10.96 15.21 8.15
C GLU A 89 -10.97 14.07 9.17
N LEU A 90 -11.28 12.86 8.72
CA LEU A 90 -11.23 11.66 9.55
C LEU A 90 -9.82 11.39 10.08
N ALA A 91 -8.79 11.50 9.22
CA ALA A 91 -7.39 11.35 9.62
C ALA A 91 -6.96 12.39 10.65
N ARG A 92 -7.41 13.65 10.52
CA ARG A 92 -7.15 14.71 11.51
C ARG A 92 -7.81 14.41 12.86
N ALA A 93 -9.03 13.90 12.85
CA ALA A 93 -9.72 13.50 14.08
C ALA A 93 -8.92 12.42 14.83
N GLU A 94 -8.26 11.52 14.10
CA GLU A 94 -7.35 10.50 14.66
C GLU A 94 -5.92 11.02 14.93
N GLY A 95 -5.67 12.32 14.78
CA GLY A 95 -4.35 12.92 15.00
C GLY A 95 -3.30 12.51 13.96
N LEU A 96 -3.72 12.06 12.79
CA LEU A 96 -2.84 11.62 11.71
C LEU A 96 -2.55 12.78 10.74
N THR A 97 -1.28 13.01 10.48
CA THR A 97 -0.84 13.86 9.36
C THR A 97 -0.94 13.09 8.04
N LYS A 98 -1.05 13.81 6.92
CA LYS A 98 -1.08 13.18 5.57
C LYS A 98 0.08 12.21 5.36
N SER A 99 1.30 12.60 5.73
CA SER A 99 2.50 11.75 5.59
C SER A 99 2.39 10.46 6.39
N ARG A 100 1.98 10.55 7.67
CA ARG A 100 1.80 9.36 8.52
C ARG A 100 0.70 8.45 7.99
N PHE A 101 -0.40 9.05 7.53
CA PHE A 101 -1.50 8.31 6.93
C PHE A 101 -1.02 7.57 5.68
N THR A 102 -0.37 8.26 4.72
CA THR A 102 0.18 7.65 3.49
C THR A 102 1.12 6.49 3.79
N THR A 103 2.03 6.65 4.75
CA THR A 103 2.97 5.58 5.13
C THR A 103 2.24 4.35 5.69
N ARG A 104 1.28 4.56 6.59
CA ARG A 104 0.49 3.46 7.16
C ARG A 104 -0.38 2.79 6.09
N LEU A 105 -0.99 3.58 5.23
CA LEU A 105 -1.81 3.10 4.13
C LEU A 105 -0.99 2.24 3.16
N ALA A 106 0.20 2.71 2.76
CA ALA A 106 1.08 1.95 1.88
C ALA A 106 1.44 0.58 2.47
N ILE A 107 1.79 0.51 3.76
CA ILE A 107 2.12 -0.75 4.43
C ILE A 107 0.92 -1.71 4.44
N ARG A 108 -0.26 -1.23 4.83
CA ARG A 108 -1.48 -2.06 4.87
C ARG A 108 -1.90 -2.54 3.49
N LEU A 109 -1.84 -1.63 2.52
CA LEU A 109 -2.22 -1.91 1.15
C LEU A 109 -1.26 -2.92 0.50
N THR A 110 0.05 -2.84 0.74
CA THR A 110 1.03 -3.82 0.22
C THR A 110 0.64 -5.23 0.63
N LEU A 111 0.43 -5.47 1.91
CA LEU A 111 0.06 -6.81 2.42
C LEU A 111 -1.24 -7.33 1.79
N ARG A 112 -2.20 -6.44 1.57
CA ARG A 112 -3.49 -6.81 0.99
C ARG A 112 -3.39 -7.09 -0.50
N LEU A 113 -2.64 -6.26 -1.23
CA LEU A 113 -2.43 -6.46 -2.68
C LEU A 113 -1.59 -7.70 -2.96
N ASP A 114 -0.56 -8.00 -2.17
CA ASP A 114 0.21 -9.24 -2.28
C ASP A 114 -0.70 -10.46 -2.18
N THR A 115 -1.59 -10.47 -1.18
CA THR A 115 -2.59 -11.55 -1.04
C THR A 115 -3.49 -11.67 -2.28
N LEU A 116 -3.92 -10.54 -2.86
CA LEU A 116 -4.77 -10.56 -4.05
C LEU A 116 -4.02 -11.04 -5.29
N VAL A 117 -2.72 -10.75 -5.41
CA VAL A 117 -1.85 -11.26 -6.47
C VAL A 117 -1.64 -12.76 -6.31
N ASP A 118 -1.36 -13.25 -5.11
CA ASP A 118 -1.16 -14.67 -4.81
C ASP A 118 -2.41 -15.49 -5.13
N HIS A 119 -3.59 -14.92 -4.93
CA HIS A 119 -4.88 -15.54 -5.29
C HIS A 119 -5.30 -15.29 -6.74
N HIS A 120 -4.45 -14.70 -7.57
CA HIS A 120 -4.73 -14.37 -8.97
C HIS A 120 -6.00 -13.52 -9.18
N MET A 121 -6.37 -12.72 -8.18
CA MET A 121 -7.51 -11.81 -8.25
C MET A 121 -7.16 -10.48 -8.94
N ILE A 122 -5.89 -10.12 -8.95
CA ILE A 122 -5.33 -8.98 -9.67
C ILE A 122 -3.95 -9.35 -10.22
N THR A 123 -3.48 -8.61 -11.20
CA THR A 123 -2.13 -8.81 -11.74
C THR A 123 -1.09 -8.00 -10.97
N ALA A 124 0.15 -8.50 -10.86
CA ALA A 124 1.25 -7.82 -10.17
C ALA A 124 1.52 -6.39 -10.71
N PRO A 125 1.54 -6.13 -12.04
CA PRO A 125 1.72 -4.77 -12.57
C PRO A 125 0.65 -3.79 -12.12
N HIS A 126 -0.61 -4.24 -11.95
CA HIS A 126 -1.70 -3.40 -11.44
C HIS A 126 -1.52 -3.10 -9.95
N ALA A 127 -1.09 -4.08 -9.14
CA ALA A 127 -0.76 -3.89 -7.73
C ALA A 127 0.37 -2.87 -7.55
N GLU A 128 1.47 -3.03 -8.28
CA GLU A 128 2.61 -2.09 -8.25
C GLU A 128 2.21 -0.67 -8.65
N THR A 129 1.37 -0.53 -9.68
CA THR A 129 0.88 0.77 -10.12
C THR A 129 0.06 1.44 -9.04
N ALA A 130 -0.82 0.70 -8.36
CA ALA A 130 -1.62 1.21 -7.26
C ALA A 130 -0.73 1.67 -6.08
N LEU A 131 0.27 0.86 -5.68
CA LEU A 131 1.20 1.22 -4.61
C LEU A 131 2.01 2.47 -4.96
N ARG A 132 2.53 2.57 -6.18
CA ARG A 132 3.27 3.76 -6.64
C ARG A 132 2.40 5.00 -6.60
N TRP A 133 1.14 4.90 -6.97
CA TRP A 133 0.19 6.01 -6.94
C TRP A 133 -0.06 6.50 -5.51
N ILE A 134 -0.31 5.58 -4.57
CA ILE A 134 -0.45 5.92 -3.14
C ILE A 134 0.85 6.50 -2.58
N ALA A 135 2.00 5.90 -2.87
CA ALA A 135 3.30 6.36 -2.39
C ALA A 135 3.64 7.78 -2.86
N SER A 136 3.15 8.18 -4.05
CA SER A 136 3.27 9.56 -4.55
C SER A 136 2.31 10.57 -3.86
N GLY A 137 1.55 10.12 -2.86
CA GLY A 137 0.65 10.97 -2.06
C GLY A 137 -0.75 11.15 -2.64
N HIS A 138 -1.10 10.37 -3.67
CA HIS A 138 -2.45 10.33 -4.21
C HIS A 138 -3.32 9.39 -3.37
N ILE A 139 -4.00 9.93 -2.39
CA ILE A 139 -4.92 9.18 -1.55
C ILE A 139 -6.34 9.42 -2.07
N PRO A 140 -7.09 8.37 -2.43
CA PRO A 140 -8.48 8.53 -2.81
C PRO A 140 -9.27 9.22 -1.71
N PHE A 141 -10.22 10.05 -2.10
CA PHE A 141 -11.12 10.77 -1.19
C PHE A 141 -10.44 11.66 -0.14
N TRP A 142 -9.12 11.91 -0.25
CA TRP A 142 -8.39 12.72 0.73
C TRP A 142 -8.98 14.12 0.87
N ASP A 143 -9.26 14.78 -0.26
CA ASP A 143 -9.82 16.14 -0.32
C ASP A 143 -11.32 16.11 -0.67
N GLY A 144 -11.99 14.99 -0.47
CA GLY A 144 -13.39 14.75 -0.82
C GLY A 144 -13.55 13.93 -2.10
N ALA A 145 -14.80 13.56 -2.38
CA ALA A 145 -15.14 12.90 -3.62
C ALA A 145 -14.82 13.88 -4.78
N GLN A 146 -13.68 13.67 -5.43
CA GLN A 146 -13.40 14.36 -6.67
C GLN A 146 -14.51 13.97 -7.63
N ARG A 147 -15.46 14.86 -7.83
CA ARG A 147 -16.48 14.71 -8.86
C ARG A 147 -15.70 14.54 -10.16
N LEU A 148 -15.73 13.33 -10.68
CA LEU A 148 -15.32 13.07 -12.07
C LEU A 148 -16.27 13.92 -12.93
N LYS A 149 -15.76 15.09 -13.35
CA LYS A 149 -16.39 15.89 -14.38
C LYS A 149 -16.12 15.25 -15.73
#